data_bde71b943cca7d1cba969f1862e35ab8
#
_entry.id   bde71b943cca7d1cba969f1862e35ab8
#
_cell.length_a   1.000
_cell.length_b   1.000
_cell.length_c   1.000
_cell.angle_alpha   90.00
_cell.angle_beta   90.00
_cell.angle_gamma   90.00
#
_symmetry.space_group_name_H-M   'P 1'
#
loop_
_entity.id
_entity.type
_entity.pdbx_description
1 polymer ?
#
loop_
_entity_poly.entity_id
_entity_poly.type
_entity_poly.pdbx_seq_one_letter_code
_entity_poly.pdbx_strand_id
1 'polypeptide(L)'
;MCRSEQFLPISARHMEFSSRFCDKALYMKQIQLDDVDRRILRALEADGRITNNELAERVGLSPSPCLRRLRRLEAEGVIRGYTALVDPKAHGWTMAAIATIRLSRQNEDEIVAFEQAVRSWEEVLECHLVTGSRDYILKVMTESLEHYERFIKE
;
A
#
# COMPACT_ATOMS: atom_id res chain seq x y z
N MET A 1 5.51 2.86 -33.58
CA MET A 1 6.55 3.01 -32.54
C MET A 1 5.83 3.04 -31.20
N CYS A 2 5.65 1.87 -30.60
CA CYS A 2 4.96 1.70 -29.34
C CYS A 2 5.97 1.92 -28.21
N ARG A 3 5.76 2.93 -27.37
CA ARG A 3 6.56 3.13 -26.16
C ARG A 3 6.28 1.96 -25.23
N SER A 4 7.31 1.21 -24.90
CA SER A 4 7.31 0.21 -23.86
C SER A 4 7.07 0.91 -22.51
N GLU A 5 5.82 0.91 -22.05
CA GLU A 5 5.51 1.22 -20.65
C GLU A 5 6.11 0.07 -19.82
N GLN A 6 7.16 0.39 -19.09
CA GLN A 6 7.73 -0.51 -18.09
C GLN A 6 6.65 -0.79 -17.04
N PHE A 7 6.12 -2.00 -17.06
CA PHE A 7 5.32 -2.53 -15.97
C PHE A 7 6.19 -2.59 -14.72
N LEU A 8 5.99 -1.65 -13.81
CA LEU A 8 6.55 -1.76 -12.47
C LEU A 8 5.87 -2.93 -11.76
N PRO A 9 6.64 -3.81 -11.07
CA PRO A 9 6.08 -4.93 -10.34
C PRO A 9 5.05 -4.44 -9.29
N ILE A 10 4.05 -5.26 -9.03
CA ILE A 10 2.91 -4.96 -8.15
C ILE A 10 3.39 -4.58 -6.73
N SER A 11 4.50 -5.13 -6.28
CA SER A 11 5.17 -4.81 -5.02
C SER A 11 5.58 -3.34 -4.90
N ALA A 12 6.04 -2.71 -5.98
CA ALA A 12 6.50 -1.32 -5.95
C ALA A 12 5.37 -0.29 -5.80
N ARG A 13 4.11 -0.68 -6.06
CA ARG A 13 2.95 0.24 -5.96
C ARG A 13 2.34 0.34 -4.57
N HIS A 14 2.58 -0.65 -3.70
CA HIS A 14 1.97 -0.70 -2.36
C HIS A 14 2.96 -0.46 -1.21
N MET A 15 4.26 -0.48 -1.48
CA MET A 15 5.27 -0.16 -0.48
C MET A 15 5.36 1.36 -0.28
N GLU A 16 4.35 1.94 0.38
CA GLU A 16 4.53 3.23 1.03
C GLU A 16 5.39 3.01 2.27
N PHE A 17 6.68 3.15 2.06
CA PHE A 17 7.65 3.05 3.14
C PHE A 17 7.40 4.16 4.15
N SER A 18 7.36 3.80 5.43
CA SER A 18 7.06 4.67 6.58
C SER A 18 7.98 5.89 6.72
N SER A 19 9.13 5.95 6.02
CA SER A 19 10.04 7.11 6.09
C SER A 19 9.45 8.39 5.49
N ARG A 20 8.52 8.29 4.51
CA ARG A 20 7.76 9.45 4.04
C ARG A 20 6.63 9.86 4.97
N PHE A 21 6.34 9.05 5.98
CA PHE A 21 5.31 9.36 6.98
C PHE A 21 5.76 10.46 7.94
N CYS A 22 7.07 10.57 8.22
CA CYS A 22 7.57 11.58 9.15
C CYS A 22 7.58 12.99 8.52
N ASP A 23 7.95 13.13 7.25
CA ASP A 23 8.05 14.44 6.61
C ASP A 23 6.70 15.02 6.13
N LYS A 24 5.73 14.17 5.78
CA LYS A 24 4.38 14.61 5.36
C LYS A 24 3.38 14.72 6.50
N ALA A 25 3.59 14.02 7.61
CA ALA A 25 2.67 14.08 8.77
C ALA A 25 2.62 15.47 9.42
N LEU A 26 3.68 16.27 9.30
CA LEU A 26 3.75 17.62 9.85
C LEU A 26 3.02 18.70 9.03
N TYR A 27 2.54 18.38 7.80
CA TYR A 27 1.88 19.34 6.92
C TYR A 27 0.58 18.81 6.29
N MET A 28 -0.04 17.78 6.84
CA MET A 28 -1.37 17.37 6.41
C MET A 28 -2.37 18.44 6.86
N LYS A 29 -2.78 19.30 5.91
CA LYS A 29 -4.00 20.09 6.05
C LYS A 29 -5.07 19.14 6.57
N GLN A 30 -5.57 19.38 7.79
CA GLN A 30 -6.64 18.55 8.36
C GLN A 30 -7.85 18.65 7.44
N ILE A 31 -8.04 17.62 6.60
CA ILE A 31 -9.20 17.55 5.73
C ILE A 31 -10.37 17.19 6.64
N GLN A 32 -11.29 18.11 6.78
CA GLN A 32 -12.51 17.86 7.55
C GLN A 32 -13.44 16.97 6.71
N LEU A 33 -13.61 15.74 7.15
CA LEU A 33 -14.56 14.79 6.58
C LEU A 33 -15.88 14.88 7.34
N ASP A 34 -16.96 15.14 6.62
CA ASP A 34 -18.31 15.04 7.17
C ASP A 34 -18.82 13.57 7.18
N ASP A 35 -20.00 13.34 7.76
CA ASP A 35 -20.57 12.00 7.86
C ASP A 35 -20.89 11.37 6.50
N VAL A 36 -21.19 12.19 5.51
CA VAL A 36 -21.45 11.74 4.14
C VAL A 36 -20.15 11.28 3.49
N ASP A 37 -19.06 12.03 3.67
CA ASP A 37 -17.73 11.65 3.17
C ASP A 37 -17.29 10.32 3.77
N ARG A 38 -17.49 10.13 5.08
CA ARG A 38 -17.19 8.85 5.75
C ARG A 38 -18.02 7.69 5.20
N ARG A 39 -19.29 7.92 4.86
CA ARG A 39 -20.13 6.89 4.21
C ARG A 39 -19.64 6.55 2.82
N ILE A 40 -19.22 7.55 2.04
CA ILE A 40 -18.61 7.34 0.72
C ILE A 40 -17.37 6.46 0.85
N LEU A 41 -16.45 6.80 1.75
CA LEU A 41 -15.23 6.02 1.96
C LEU A 41 -15.51 4.58 2.36
N ARG A 42 -16.42 4.33 3.32
CA ARG A 42 -16.81 2.98 3.72
C ARG A 42 -17.43 2.17 2.57
N ALA A 43 -18.22 2.80 1.71
CA ALA A 43 -18.81 2.13 0.56
C ALA A 43 -17.75 1.72 -0.46
N LEU A 44 -16.75 2.59 -0.68
CA LEU A 44 -15.63 2.33 -1.59
C LEU A 44 -14.62 1.32 -1.02
N GLU A 45 -14.40 1.31 0.30
CA GLU A 45 -13.60 0.27 0.97
C GLU A 45 -14.23 -1.12 0.83
N ALA A 46 -15.56 -1.20 0.81
CA ALA A 46 -16.28 -2.47 0.61
C ALA A 46 -16.32 -2.88 -0.86
N ASP A 47 -16.45 -1.94 -1.78
CA ASP A 47 -16.51 -2.16 -3.22
C ASP A 47 -15.91 -0.98 -3.98
N GLY A 48 -14.62 -1.09 -4.32
CA GLY A 48 -13.90 -0.06 -5.08
C GLY A 48 -14.34 0.08 -6.56
N ARG A 49 -15.22 -0.81 -7.04
CA ARG A 49 -15.77 -0.76 -8.41
C ARG A 49 -17.23 -0.32 -8.48
N ILE A 50 -17.81 0.07 -7.34
CA ILE A 50 -19.19 0.56 -7.28
C ILE A 50 -19.38 1.75 -8.22
N THR A 51 -20.49 1.75 -8.97
CA THR A 51 -20.82 2.87 -9.86
C THR A 51 -21.23 4.11 -9.04
N ASN A 52 -21.07 5.31 -9.64
CA ASN A 52 -21.48 6.53 -8.96
C ASN A 52 -22.98 6.56 -8.61
N ASN A 53 -23.82 5.92 -9.40
CA ASN A 53 -25.26 5.86 -9.12
C ASN A 53 -25.53 4.99 -7.89
N GLU A 54 -24.97 3.80 -7.83
CA GLU A 54 -25.09 2.89 -6.69
C GLU A 54 -24.48 3.50 -5.42
N LEU A 55 -23.33 4.18 -5.55
CA LEU A 55 -22.69 4.90 -4.44
C LEU A 55 -23.61 6.00 -3.92
N ALA A 56 -24.21 6.79 -4.80
CA ALA A 56 -25.13 7.85 -4.43
C ALA A 56 -26.35 7.32 -3.66
N GLU A 57 -26.96 6.22 -4.13
CA GLU A 57 -28.04 5.55 -3.42
C GLU A 57 -27.61 5.09 -2.02
N ARG A 58 -26.45 4.42 -1.90
CA ARG A 58 -25.94 3.93 -0.62
C ARG A 58 -25.72 5.03 0.41
N VAL A 59 -25.29 6.21 -0.06
CA VAL A 59 -24.98 7.32 0.86
C VAL A 59 -26.13 8.31 1.00
N GLY A 60 -27.27 8.08 0.34
CA GLY A 60 -28.45 8.93 0.41
C GLY A 60 -28.28 10.29 -0.29
N LEU A 61 -27.62 10.29 -1.44
CA LEU A 61 -27.40 11.47 -2.29
C LEU A 61 -27.97 11.25 -3.70
N SER A 62 -28.15 12.35 -4.44
CA SER A 62 -28.27 12.26 -5.91
C SER A 62 -26.88 12.11 -6.56
N PRO A 63 -26.80 11.56 -7.78
CA PRO A 63 -25.50 11.25 -8.43
C PRO A 63 -24.54 12.41 -8.58
N SER A 64 -25.03 13.61 -8.93
CA SER A 64 -24.16 14.78 -9.14
C SER A 64 -23.43 15.27 -7.88
N PRO A 65 -24.10 15.50 -6.73
CA PRO A 65 -23.40 15.83 -5.48
C PRO A 65 -22.48 14.70 -5.01
N CYS A 66 -22.86 13.44 -5.20
CA CYS A 66 -22.01 12.29 -4.88
C CYS A 66 -20.70 12.33 -5.66
N LEU A 67 -20.76 12.48 -6.98
CA LEU A 67 -19.59 12.56 -7.85
C LEU A 67 -18.69 13.76 -7.50
N ARG A 68 -19.27 14.91 -7.17
CA ARG A 68 -18.49 16.08 -6.77
C ARG A 68 -17.71 15.83 -5.48
N ARG A 69 -18.31 15.13 -4.50
CA ARG A 69 -17.62 14.76 -3.25
C ARG A 69 -16.53 13.74 -3.50
N LEU A 70 -16.82 12.71 -4.30
CA LEU A 70 -15.84 11.69 -4.67
C LEU A 70 -14.59 12.34 -5.30
N ARG A 71 -14.78 13.19 -6.31
CA ARG A 71 -13.67 13.90 -6.95
C ARG A 71 -12.89 14.80 -6.00
N ARG A 72 -13.58 15.42 -5.03
CA ARG A 72 -12.90 16.20 -3.98
C ARG A 72 -12.00 15.30 -3.12
N LEU A 73 -12.51 14.15 -2.66
CA LEU A 73 -11.75 13.20 -1.83
C LEU A 73 -10.52 12.62 -2.58
N GLU A 74 -10.66 12.42 -3.89
CA GLU A 74 -9.55 12.03 -4.76
C GLU A 74 -8.53 13.16 -4.93
N ALA A 75 -8.99 14.37 -5.23
CA ALA A 75 -8.11 15.53 -5.44
C ALA A 75 -7.37 15.97 -4.16
N GLU A 76 -8.00 15.80 -2.99
CA GLU A 76 -7.41 16.08 -1.69
C GLU A 76 -6.49 14.94 -1.20
N GLY A 77 -6.40 13.81 -1.94
CA GLY A 77 -5.56 12.67 -1.61
C GLY A 77 -6.07 11.83 -0.45
N VAL A 78 -7.33 12.00 -0.04
CA VAL A 78 -8.00 11.10 0.93
C VAL A 78 -8.17 9.72 0.32
N ILE A 79 -8.62 9.66 -0.95
CA ILE A 79 -8.59 8.47 -1.76
C ILE A 79 -7.30 8.52 -2.59
N ARG A 80 -6.36 7.62 -2.28
CA ARG A 80 -5.05 7.57 -2.93
C ARG A 80 -5.05 6.78 -4.22
N GLY A 81 -6.06 5.97 -4.44
CA GLY A 81 -6.20 5.13 -5.64
C GLY A 81 -7.14 3.97 -5.42
N TYR A 82 -7.30 3.19 -6.46
CA TYR A 82 -8.09 1.95 -6.49
C TYR A 82 -7.17 0.82 -6.93
N THR A 83 -7.29 -0.34 -6.31
CA THR A 83 -6.44 -1.49 -6.64
C THR A 83 -7.26 -2.77 -6.74
N ALA A 84 -6.76 -3.73 -7.51
CA ALA A 84 -7.29 -5.07 -7.53
C ALA A 84 -6.63 -5.92 -6.42
N LEU A 85 -7.45 -6.65 -5.67
CA LEU A 85 -6.96 -7.73 -4.81
C LEU A 85 -6.80 -8.97 -5.68
N VAL A 86 -5.57 -9.39 -5.92
CA VAL A 86 -5.23 -10.56 -6.72
C VAL A 86 -4.86 -11.71 -5.80
N ASP A 87 -5.36 -12.92 -6.09
CA ASP A 87 -4.95 -14.12 -5.36
C ASP A 87 -3.44 -14.36 -5.57
N PRO A 88 -2.63 -14.38 -4.49
CA PRO A 88 -1.21 -14.63 -4.59
C PRO A 88 -0.86 -15.93 -5.34
N LYS A 89 -1.71 -16.95 -5.25
CA LYS A 89 -1.53 -18.20 -5.98
C LYS A 89 -1.55 -18.02 -7.50
N ALA A 90 -2.27 -17.01 -8.01
CA ALA A 90 -2.25 -16.69 -9.43
C ALA A 90 -0.87 -16.20 -9.91
N HIS A 91 -0.03 -15.71 -9.00
CA HIS A 91 1.37 -15.36 -9.23
C HIS A 91 2.35 -16.51 -8.90
N GLY A 92 1.85 -17.70 -8.56
CA GLY A 92 2.69 -18.83 -8.15
C GLY A 92 3.14 -18.78 -6.68
N TRP A 93 2.75 -17.74 -5.94
CA TRP A 93 3.15 -17.60 -4.53
C TRP A 93 2.27 -18.45 -3.62
N THR A 94 2.87 -19.49 -3.06
CA THR A 94 2.16 -20.47 -2.23
C THR A 94 2.53 -20.39 -0.75
N MET A 95 3.64 -19.72 -0.43
CA MET A 95 4.15 -19.59 0.93
C MET A 95 4.18 -18.13 1.36
N ALA A 96 3.63 -17.84 2.55
CA ALA A 96 3.73 -16.56 3.21
C ALA A 96 4.55 -16.69 4.50
N ALA A 97 5.46 -15.75 4.73
CA ALA A 97 6.28 -15.70 5.93
C ALA A 97 6.29 -14.27 6.52
N ILE A 98 6.45 -14.20 7.84
CA ILE A 98 6.75 -12.96 8.53
C ILE A 98 8.20 -13.04 9.00
N ALA A 99 9.06 -12.22 8.41
CA ALA A 99 10.46 -12.11 8.79
C ALA A 99 10.67 -10.89 9.69
N THR A 100 11.49 -11.03 10.71
CA THR A 100 11.90 -9.91 11.57
C THR A 100 13.37 -9.60 11.34
N ILE A 101 13.66 -8.34 11.06
CA ILE A 101 15.02 -7.89 10.75
C ILE A 101 15.58 -7.10 11.92
N ARG A 102 16.86 -7.30 12.18
CA ARG A 102 17.66 -6.47 13.06
C ARG A 102 18.89 -6.02 12.29
N LEU A 103 19.04 -4.71 12.12
CA LEU A 103 20.22 -4.13 11.49
C LEU A 103 21.44 -4.30 12.40
N SER A 104 22.61 -4.50 11.81
CA SER A 104 23.86 -4.61 12.55
C SER A 104 24.26 -3.28 13.19
N ARG A 105 23.92 -2.19 12.53
CA ARG A 105 24.08 -0.82 13.03
C ARG A 105 22.83 -0.02 12.71
N GLN A 106 22.42 0.83 13.65
CA GLN A 106 21.24 1.71 13.50
C GLN A 106 21.70 3.12 13.11
N ASN A 107 22.53 3.24 12.07
CA ASN A 107 22.89 4.52 11.49
C ASN A 107 22.03 4.80 10.23
N GLU A 108 21.96 6.07 9.86
CA GLU A 108 21.12 6.54 8.76
C GLU A 108 21.49 5.87 7.42
N ASP A 109 22.78 5.66 7.18
CA ASP A 109 23.27 5.06 5.92
C ASP A 109 22.79 3.60 5.78
N GLU A 110 22.87 2.79 6.84
CA GLU A 110 22.40 1.40 6.83
C GLU A 110 20.88 1.31 6.72
N ILE A 111 20.16 2.21 7.39
CA ILE A 111 18.70 2.30 7.28
C ILE A 111 18.30 2.59 5.82
N VAL A 112 18.89 3.62 5.20
CA VAL A 112 18.58 4.01 3.83
C VAL A 112 18.96 2.88 2.85
N ALA A 113 20.13 2.25 3.02
CA ALA A 113 20.57 1.14 2.18
C ALA A 113 19.61 -0.05 2.27
N PHE A 114 19.21 -0.43 3.48
CA PHE A 114 18.24 -1.50 3.71
C PHE A 114 16.88 -1.18 3.07
N GLU A 115 16.38 0.04 3.28
CA GLU A 115 15.11 0.49 2.71
C GLU A 115 15.12 0.49 1.18
N GLN A 116 16.24 0.83 0.57
CA GLN A 116 16.40 0.75 -0.89
C GLN A 116 16.44 -0.69 -1.39
N ALA A 117 17.17 -1.56 -0.69
CA ALA A 117 17.24 -2.99 -1.03
C ALA A 117 15.85 -3.65 -0.95
N VAL A 118 15.14 -3.47 0.15
CA VAL A 118 13.80 -4.05 0.36
C VAL A 118 12.81 -3.63 -0.75
N ARG A 119 12.91 -2.41 -1.26
CA ARG A 119 12.05 -1.95 -2.37
C ARG A 119 12.28 -2.68 -3.68
N SER A 120 13.44 -3.28 -3.86
CA SER A 120 13.78 -4.03 -5.08
C SER A 120 13.38 -5.51 -5.00
N TRP A 121 13.03 -6.01 -3.83
CA TRP A 121 12.66 -7.41 -3.63
C TRP A 121 11.18 -7.65 -3.95
N GLU A 122 10.93 -8.45 -4.97
CA GLU A 122 9.56 -8.77 -5.41
C GLU A 122 8.81 -9.62 -4.38
N GLU A 123 9.53 -10.40 -3.59
CA GLU A 123 9.02 -11.26 -2.54
C GLU A 123 8.46 -10.48 -1.34
N VAL A 124 8.89 -9.24 -1.14
CA VAL A 124 8.46 -8.41 -0.01
C VAL A 124 7.21 -7.62 -0.34
N LEU A 125 6.09 -8.00 0.27
CA LEU A 125 4.82 -7.30 0.10
C LEU A 125 4.66 -6.10 1.03
N GLU A 126 5.16 -6.20 2.25
CA GLU A 126 5.03 -5.16 3.28
C GLU A 126 6.32 -5.08 4.09
N CYS A 127 6.71 -3.86 4.45
CA CYS A 127 7.83 -3.58 5.32
C CYS A 127 7.41 -2.54 6.36
N HIS A 128 7.53 -2.90 7.64
CA HIS A 128 7.14 -2.05 8.75
C HIS A 128 8.34 -1.80 9.66
N LEU A 129 8.65 -0.52 9.92
CA LEU A 129 9.55 -0.13 10.99
C LEU A 129 8.86 -0.39 12.33
N VAL A 130 9.56 -1.03 13.25
CA VAL A 130 9.02 -1.36 14.57
C VAL A 130 9.95 -0.86 15.68
N THR A 131 9.39 -0.65 16.84
CA THR A 131 10.14 -0.31 18.05
C THR A 131 10.38 -1.55 18.89
N GLY A 132 11.52 -1.64 19.58
CA GLY A 132 11.86 -2.76 20.46
C GLY A 132 13.16 -3.47 20.09
N SER A 133 13.18 -4.79 20.18
CA SER A 133 14.38 -5.60 19.93
C SER A 133 14.67 -5.89 18.45
N ARG A 134 13.78 -5.52 17.57
CA ARG A 134 13.87 -5.64 16.11
C ARG A 134 13.64 -4.29 15.49
N ASP A 135 14.17 -4.09 14.28
CA ASP A 135 14.06 -2.82 13.56
C ASP A 135 12.93 -2.87 12.52
N TYR A 136 12.76 -4.01 11.85
CA TYR A 136 11.73 -4.16 10.83
C TYR A 136 11.01 -5.50 10.91
N ILE A 137 9.76 -5.49 10.43
CA ILE A 137 8.95 -6.68 10.13
C ILE A 137 8.63 -6.65 8.65
N LEU A 138 8.93 -7.75 7.96
CA LEU A 138 8.63 -7.95 6.54
C LEU A 138 7.55 -9.01 6.40
N LYS A 139 6.60 -8.77 5.53
CA LYS A 139 5.70 -9.79 5.01
C LYS A 139 6.23 -10.23 3.66
N VAL A 140 6.66 -11.48 3.60
CA VAL A 140 7.33 -12.08 2.45
C VAL A 140 6.42 -13.15 1.85
N MET A 141 6.36 -13.20 0.52
CA MET A 141 5.69 -14.28 -0.20
C MET A 141 6.64 -14.90 -1.22
N THR A 142 6.64 -16.22 -1.26
CA THR A 142 7.51 -17.00 -2.15
C THR A 142 6.75 -18.18 -2.77
N GLU A 143 7.32 -18.78 -3.80
CA GLU A 143 6.76 -19.95 -4.46
C GLU A 143 6.86 -21.22 -3.59
N SER A 144 7.95 -21.32 -2.78
CA SER A 144 8.21 -22.50 -1.93
C SER A 144 9.09 -22.16 -0.73
N LEU A 145 9.23 -23.10 0.19
CA LEU A 145 10.14 -22.97 1.33
C LEU A 145 11.61 -22.87 0.87
N GLU A 146 12.00 -23.62 -0.14
CA GLU A 146 13.36 -23.58 -0.69
C GLU A 146 13.65 -22.20 -1.32
N HIS A 147 12.65 -21.57 -1.95
CA HIS A 147 12.78 -20.20 -2.44
C HIS A 147 12.97 -19.22 -1.28
N TYR A 148 12.17 -19.34 -0.22
CA TYR A 148 12.31 -18.51 0.97
C TYR A 148 13.68 -18.67 1.63
N GLU A 149 14.18 -19.90 1.76
CA GLU A 149 15.51 -20.16 2.34
C GLU A 149 16.67 -19.56 1.51
N ARG A 150 16.53 -19.47 0.21
CA ARG A 150 17.48 -18.74 -0.65
C ARG A 150 17.40 -17.25 -0.43
N PHE A 151 16.18 -16.72 -0.50
CA PHE A 151 15.90 -15.30 -0.32
C PHE A 151 16.49 -14.73 0.98
N ILE A 152 16.41 -15.45 2.12
CA ILE A 152 16.95 -14.96 3.39
C ILE A 152 18.46 -15.07 3.52
N LYS A 153 19.17 -15.68 2.56
CA LYS A 153 20.63 -15.82 2.55
C LYS A 153 21.34 -14.85 1.62
N GLU A 154 20.58 -14.16 0.76
CA GLU A 154 21.05 -13.09 -0.11
C GLU A 154 21.10 -11.75 0.65
#